data_cd3e7cc81dc7008109c7c2700eda981f
#
_entry.id   cd3e7cc81dc7008109c7c2700eda981f
#
_cell.length_a   1.000
_cell.length_b   1.000
_cell.length_c   1.000
_cell.angle_alpha   90.00
_cell.angle_beta   90.00
_cell.angle_gamma   90.00
#
_symmetry.space_group_name_H-M   'P 1'
#
loop_
_entity.id
_entity.type
_entity.pdbx_description
1 polymer ?
#
loop_
_entity_poly.entity_id
_entity_poly.type
_entity_poly.pdbx_seq_one_letter_code
_entity_poly.pdbx_strand_id
1 'polypeptide(L)'
;LLPLSSAHAQWATINWTIAETLLAIDAPLSGTAQQNGYHEWVGEPRLPDGVADLGLRSQPNLELMAQSPPTQTFISPMFASLTERLERIAPVTSFSPYSPGTHTWQEIQTLTRQLGELTGHRLQAEQLINETHALMDTLSQQLPDAPPLLMVQFMDARHVRVFGDNSLYNAVLERINLTNAWDRPTNAWGFSLVGIEALYDYPEATLVVVEPVPAGVEDTLAKSGLWQHLPSVKNAKLLRLPPVWSFGALPSAQRFARELVSALRP
;
A
#
# COMPACT_ATOMS: atom_id res chain seq x y z
N LEU A 1 -32.77 -16.43 31.77
CA LEU A 1 -31.64 -16.84 30.96
C LEU A 1 -31.43 -15.76 29.88
N LEU A 2 -30.52 -14.82 30.14
CA LEU A 2 -30.03 -13.89 29.14
C LEU A 2 -29.20 -14.67 28.14
N PRO A 3 -29.36 -14.47 26.83
CA PRO A 3 -28.46 -15.07 25.85
C PRO A 3 -27.06 -14.52 26.12
N LEU A 4 -26.10 -15.41 26.36
CA LEU A 4 -24.68 -15.10 26.28
C LEU A 4 -24.43 -14.65 24.84
N SER A 5 -24.34 -13.35 24.62
CA SER A 5 -23.83 -12.78 23.39
C SER A 5 -22.42 -13.33 23.24
N SER A 6 -22.22 -14.28 22.36
CA SER A 6 -20.89 -14.71 21.97
C SER A 6 -20.20 -13.48 21.38
N ALA A 7 -19.28 -12.90 22.14
CA ALA A 7 -18.45 -11.83 21.65
C ALA A 7 -17.73 -12.40 20.41
N HIS A 8 -18.12 -11.94 19.23
CA HIS A 8 -17.43 -12.32 18.01
C HIS A 8 -15.98 -11.79 18.09
N ALA A 9 -15.01 -12.64 17.73
CA ALA A 9 -13.62 -12.25 17.69
C ALA A 9 -13.45 -11.06 16.74
N GLN A 10 -12.73 -10.03 17.19
CA GLN A 10 -12.46 -8.80 16.46
C GLN A 10 -10.99 -8.42 16.60
N TRP A 11 -10.43 -7.87 15.55
CA TRP A 11 -9.02 -7.48 15.51
C TRP A 11 -8.89 -5.98 15.30
N ALA A 12 -7.83 -5.40 15.85
CA ALA A 12 -7.47 -4.00 15.65
C ALA A 12 -6.06 -3.90 15.06
N THR A 13 -5.81 -2.86 14.33
CA THR A 13 -4.46 -2.54 13.83
C THR A 13 -4.27 -1.05 13.64
N ILE A 14 -3.06 -0.58 13.89
CA ILE A 14 -2.64 0.79 13.54
C ILE A 14 -1.89 0.85 12.22
N ASN A 15 -1.67 -0.30 11.59
CA ASN A 15 -0.98 -0.44 10.29
C ASN A 15 -2.00 -0.63 9.17
N TRP A 16 -1.96 0.23 8.15
CA TRP A 16 -2.92 0.20 7.04
C TRP A 16 -2.76 -1.00 6.11
N THR A 17 -1.55 -1.52 5.96
CA THR A 17 -1.30 -2.73 5.16
C THR A 17 -2.00 -3.95 5.77
N ILE A 18 -2.00 -4.03 7.09
CA ILE A 18 -2.71 -5.08 7.83
C ILE A 18 -4.23 -4.82 7.76
N ALA A 19 -4.66 -3.56 7.93
CA ALA A 19 -6.08 -3.21 7.85
C ALA A 19 -6.70 -3.59 6.50
N GLU A 20 -6.08 -3.23 5.38
CA GLU A 20 -6.58 -3.60 4.05
C GLU A 20 -6.64 -5.11 3.85
N THR A 21 -5.68 -5.85 4.40
CA THR A 21 -5.64 -7.31 4.28
C THR A 21 -6.74 -7.97 5.12
N LEU A 22 -6.94 -7.53 6.36
CA LEU A 22 -8.03 -8.02 7.20
C LEU A 22 -9.40 -7.81 6.55
N LEU A 23 -9.63 -6.63 5.98
CA LEU A 23 -10.87 -6.33 5.27
C LEU A 23 -11.04 -7.24 4.05
N ALA A 24 -9.97 -7.48 3.29
CA ALA A 24 -10.04 -8.28 2.07
C ALA A 24 -10.24 -9.79 2.33
N ILE A 25 -9.92 -10.28 3.52
CA ILE A 25 -10.19 -11.67 3.93
C ILE A 25 -11.44 -11.81 4.81
N ASP A 26 -12.27 -10.77 4.88
CA ASP A 26 -13.50 -10.72 5.68
C ASP A 26 -13.28 -10.91 7.19
N ALA A 27 -12.09 -10.65 7.69
CA ALA A 27 -11.81 -10.69 9.12
C ALA A 27 -12.36 -9.42 9.80
N PRO A 28 -13.16 -9.54 10.87
CA PRO A 28 -13.77 -8.40 11.54
C PRO A 28 -12.75 -7.43 12.12
N LEU A 29 -12.65 -6.24 11.53
CA LEU A 29 -11.82 -5.14 11.98
C LEU A 29 -12.61 -4.25 12.94
N SER A 30 -12.23 -4.18 14.20
CA SER A 30 -12.91 -3.35 15.22
C SER A 30 -12.41 -1.91 15.24
N GLY A 31 -11.16 -1.69 14.88
CA GLY A 31 -10.56 -0.36 14.90
C GLY A 31 -9.28 -0.28 14.08
N THR A 32 -9.07 0.87 13.47
CA THR A 32 -7.80 1.24 12.84
C THR A 32 -7.52 2.73 13.03
N ALA A 33 -6.26 3.10 12.97
CA ALA A 33 -5.84 4.46 13.26
C ALA A 33 -5.82 5.33 12.01
N GLN A 34 -6.07 6.62 12.21
CA GLN A 34 -5.92 7.68 11.21
C GLN A 34 -6.72 7.40 9.94
N GLN A 35 -8.03 7.19 10.12
CA GLN A 35 -8.92 6.75 9.04
C GLN A 35 -8.98 7.71 7.85
N ASN A 36 -8.91 9.03 8.09
CA ASN A 36 -8.85 10.00 7.00
C ASN A 36 -7.63 9.76 6.10
N GLY A 37 -6.47 9.46 6.70
CA GLY A 37 -5.29 9.08 5.95
C GLY A 37 -5.45 7.75 5.21
N TYR A 38 -6.11 6.77 5.82
CA TYR A 38 -6.44 5.52 5.13
C TYR A 38 -7.27 5.78 3.86
N HIS A 39 -8.31 6.61 3.96
CA HIS A 39 -9.14 6.96 2.81
C HIS A 39 -8.37 7.70 1.72
N GLU A 40 -7.44 8.57 2.11
CA GLU A 40 -6.62 9.37 1.19
C GLU A 40 -5.54 8.53 0.47
N TRP A 41 -4.86 7.63 1.19
CA TRP A 41 -3.69 6.93 0.69
C TRP A 41 -3.96 5.49 0.24
N VAL A 42 -4.86 4.80 0.91
CA VAL A 42 -5.22 3.41 0.60
C VAL A 42 -6.47 3.35 -0.28
N GLY A 43 -7.55 3.96 0.17
CA GLY A 43 -8.80 4.10 -0.56
C GLY A 43 -9.65 2.83 -0.60
N GLU A 44 -9.07 1.71 -0.98
CA GLU A 44 -9.77 0.41 -1.10
C GLU A 44 -8.92 -0.74 -0.53
N PRO A 45 -9.53 -1.73 0.18
CA PRO A 45 -10.96 -1.79 0.54
C PRO A 45 -11.40 -0.62 1.42
N ARG A 46 -12.66 -0.19 1.28
CA ARG A 46 -13.21 0.87 2.15
C ARG A 46 -13.39 0.35 3.57
N LEU A 47 -13.15 1.22 4.53
CA LEU A 47 -13.47 0.92 5.93
C LEU A 47 -14.98 0.82 6.11
N PRO A 48 -15.49 -0.28 6.67
CA PRO A 48 -16.91 -0.38 7.02
C PRO A 48 -17.32 0.65 8.09
N ASP A 49 -18.59 1.04 8.06
CA ASP A 49 -19.18 1.80 9.14
C ASP A 49 -19.05 1.01 10.46
N GLY A 50 -18.70 1.67 11.53
CA GLY A 50 -18.53 1.02 12.84
C GLY A 50 -17.10 0.59 13.17
N VAL A 51 -16.14 0.65 12.23
CA VAL A 51 -14.73 0.54 12.56
C VAL A 51 -14.31 1.80 13.33
N ALA A 52 -13.83 1.63 14.55
CA ALA A 52 -13.42 2.75 15.40
C ALA A 52 -12.16 3.42 14.84
N ASP A 53 -12.15 4.77 14.81
CA ASP A 53 -10.91 5.51 14.57
C ASP A 53 -10.10 5.60 15.86
N LEU A 54 -8.94 4.93 15.84
CA LEU A 54 -8.05 4.85 17.00
C LEU A 54 -7.14 6.08 17.17
N GLY A 55 -7.37 7.15 16.42
CA GLY A 55 -6.54 8.36 16.45
C GLY A 55 -5.29 8.25 15.59
N LEU A 56 -4.19 8.85 16.02
CA LEU A 56 -2.93 8.82 15.26
C LEU A 56 -2.27 7.44 15.30
N ARG A 57 -1.67 7.01 14.20
CA ARG A 57 -0.93 5.73 14.17
C ARG A 57 0.23 5.69 15.15
N SER A 58 0.93 6.82 15.33
CA SER A 58 2.04 6.94 16.27
C SER A 58 1.60 7.13 17.72
N GLN A 59 0.35 7.52 17.93
CA GLN A 59 -0.22 7.78 19.26
C GLN A 59 -1.70 7.39 19.28
N PRO A 60 -2.00 6.06 19.26
CA PRO A 60 -3.37 5.59 19.25
C PRO A 60 -4.09 5.90 20.57
N ASN A 61 -5.41 6.02 20.50
CA ASN A 61 -6.27 6.24 21.65
C ASN A 61 -6.44 4.94 22.45
N LEU A 62 -5.57 4.74 23.43
CA LEU A 62 -5.55 3.53 24.25
C LEU A 62 -6.79 3.42 25.18
N GLU A 63 -7.38 4.55 25.58
CA GLU A 63 -8.58 4.55 26.41
C GLU A 63 -9.78 4.02 25.60
N LEU A 64 -9.91 4.45 24.37
CA LEU A 64 -10.93 3.94 23.45
C LEU A 64 -10.75 2.43 23.21
N MET A 65 -9.52 1.98 22.96
CA MET A 65 -9.23 0.55 22.81
C MET A 65 -9.56 -0.25 24.07
N ALA A 66 -9.26 0.29 25.26
CA ALA A 66 -9.55 -0.38 26.53
C ALA A 66 -11.05 -0.47 26.86
N GLN A 67 -11.86 0.44 26.34
CA GLN A 67 -13.32 0.39 26.51
C GLN A 67 -13.95 -0.80 25.75
N SER A 68 -13.38 -1.18 24.61
CA SER A 68 -13.81 -2.33 23.81
C SER A 68 -12.57 -3.05 23.27
N PRO A 69 -11.90 -3.85 24.12
CA PRO A 69 -10.66 -4.52 23.75
C PRO A 69 -10.85 -5.45 22.55
N PRO A 70 -9.95 -5.39 21.56
CA PRO A 70 -9.94 -6.38 20.49
C PRO A 70 -9.49 -7.75 21.03
N THR A 71 -9.75 -8.80 20.28
CA THR A 71 -9.18 -10.13 20.54
C THR A 71 -7.66 -10.10 20.48
N GLN A 72 -7.14 -9.36 19.52
CA GLN A 72 -5.71 -9.16 19.30
C GLN A 72 -5.47 -7.86 18.53
N THR A 73 -4.30 -7.24 18.75
CA THR A 73 -3.84 -6.07 18.00
C THR A 73 -2.67 -6.46 17.12
N PHE A 74 -2.72 -6.06 15.87
CA PHE A 74 -1.65 -6.28 14.90
C PHE A 74 -0.90 -4.98 14.61
N ILE A 75 0.42 -5.07 14.59
CA ILE A 75 1.31 -3.94 14.31
C ILE A 75 2.40 -4.32 13.30
N SER A 76 3.25 -3.38 12.96
CA SER A 76 4.51 -3.62 12.26
C SER A 76 5.68 -3.10 13.10
N PRO A 77 6.93 -3.46 12.77
CA PRO A 77 8.12 -2.99 13.50
C PRO A 77 8.24 -1.48 13.62
N MET A 78 7.68 -0.72 12.67
CA MET A 78 7.60 0.75 12.74
C MET A 78 6.93 1.22 14.04
N PHE A 79 6.03 0.44 14.60
CA PHE A 79 5.26 0.75 15.80
C PHE A 79 5.69 -0.05 17.04
N ALA A 80 6.87 -0.67 16.99
CA ALA A 80 7.38 -1.52 18.08
C ALA A 80 7.43 -0.82 19.44
N SER A 81 7.65 0.50 19.46
CA SER A 81 7.66 1.30 20.71
C SER A 81 6.30 1.33 21.41
N LEU A 82 5.22 0.97 20.74
CA LEU A 82 3.87 0.92 21.31
C LEU A 82 3.51 -0.45 21.86
N THR A 83 4.30 -1.49 21.61
CA THR A 83 3.98 -2.89 21.95
C THR A 83 3.59 -3.04 23.41
N GLU A 84 4.43 -2.63 24.35
CA GLU A 84 4.17 -2.78 25.79
C GLU A 84 2.87 -2.10 26.24
N ARG A 85 2.57 -0.95 25.66
CA ARG A 85 1.34 -0.20 26.00
C ARG A 85 0.09 -0.88 25.44
N LEU A 86 0.17 -1.40 24.22
CA LEU A 86 -0.91 -2.14 23.57
C LEU A 86 -1.16 -3.49 24.24
N GLU A 87 -0.12 -4.18 24.68
CA GLU A 87 -0.21 -5.48 25.38
C GLU A 87 -0.96 -5.40 26.72
N ARG A 88 -1.03 -4.21 27.32
CA ARG A 88 -1.87 -3.99 28.51
C ARG A 88 -3.37 -4.08 28.21
N ILE A 89 -3.76 -4.02 26.93
CA ILE A 89 -5.17 -4.06 26.49
C ILE A 89 -5.49 -5.41 25.86
N ALA A 90 -4.65 -5.87 24.93
CA ALA A 90 -4.85 -7.12 24.19
C ALA A 90 -3.50 -7.65 23.68
N PRO A 91 -3.37 -8.96 23.43
CA PRO A 91 -2.17 -9.54 22.83
C PRO A 91 -1.77 -8.80 21.54
N VAL A 92 -0.47 -8.65 21.31
CA VAL A 92 0.08 -7.95 20.14
C VAL A 92 0.90 -8.93 19.30
N THR A 93 0.71 -8.89 17.98
CA THR A 93 1.56 -9.58 17.02
C THR A 93 2.07 -8.57 15.99
N SER A 94 3.37 -8.65 15.67
CA SER A 94 4.01 -7.78 14.69
C SER A 94 4.30 -8.53 13.40
N PHE A 95 4.00 -7.89 12.26
CA PHE A 95 4.28 -8.40 10.91
C PHE A 95 5.17 -7.42 10.16
N SER A 96 6.11 -7.93 9.39
CA SER A 96 7.06 -7.12 8.62
C SER A 96 7.13 -7.59 7.16
N PRO A 97 6.14 -7.22 6.33
CA PRO A 97 6.15 -7.60 4.91
C PRO A 97 7.21 -6.85 4.10
N TYR A 98 7.74 -5.76 4.63
CA TYR A 98 8.81 -4.97 4.01
C TYR A 98 10.07 -5.06 4.86
N SER A 99 11.00 -5.92 4.43
CA SER A 99 12.28 -6.15 5.10
C SER A 99 13.41 -6.24 4.08
N PRO A 100 14.62 -5.81 4.44
CA PRO A 100 15.77 -5.94 3.55
C PRO A 100 16.02 -7.38 3.12
N GLY A 101 16.32 -7.60 1.83
CA GLY A 101 16.68 -8.89 1.27
C GLY A 101 15.52 -9.89 1.11
N THR A 102 14.28 -9.45 1.28
CA THR A 102 13.09 -10.28 1.03
C THR A 102 12.44 -9.97 -0.32
N HIS A 103 11.63 -10.90 -0.81
CA HIS A 103 10.84 -10.72 -2.02
C HIS A 103 9.45 -10.24 -1.67
N THR A 104 9.14 -8.99 -1.97
CA THR A 104 7.88 -8.33 -1.59
C THR A 104 6.64 -9.14 -1.98
N TRP A 105 6.61 -9.71 -3.19
CA TRP A 105 5.47 -10.53 -3.62
C TRP A 105 5.22 -11.73 -2.71
N GLN A 106 6.27 -12.42 -2.30
CA GLN A 106 6.16 -13.57 -1.39
C GLN A 106 5.77 -13.13 0.03
N GLU A 107 6.33 -12.03 0.49
CA GLU A 107 6.07 -11.51 1.84
C GLU A 107 4.61 -11.05 2.03
N ILE A 108 4.00 -10.41 1.03
CA ILE A 108 2.59 -10.00 1.12
C ILE A 108 1.64 -11.20 1.05
N GLN A 109 1.98 -12.25 0.34
CA GLN A 109 1.22 -13.52 0.39
C GLN A 109 1.38 -14.21 1.74
N THR A 110 2.59 -14.22 2.29
CA THR A 110 2.86 -14.78 3.62
C THR A 110 2.07 -14.03 4.69
N LEU A 111 2.07 -12.69 4.66
CA LEU A 111 1.24 -11.86 5.54
C LEU A 111 -0.25 -12.24 5.44
N THR A 112 -0.75 -12.40 4.23
CA THR A 112 -2.14 -12.75 3.98
C THR A 112 -2.50 -14.11 4.61
N ARG A 113 -1.64 -15.12 4.43
CA ARG A 113 -1.84 -16.45 5.05
C ARG A 113 -1.78 -16.41 6.56
N GLN A 114 -0.80 -15.71 7.11
CA GLN A 114 -0.64 -15.58 8.56
C GLN A 114 -1.84 -14.90 9.21
N LEU A 115 -2.35 -13.83 8.61
CA LEU A 115 -3.56 -13.17 9.08
C LEU A 115 -4.77 -14.09 8.95
N GLY A 116 -4.91 -14.81 7.85
CA GLY A 116 -5.97 -15.80 7.66
C GLY A 116 -5.95 -16.91 8.73
N GLU A 117 -4.77 -17.40 9.07
CA GLU A 117 -4.59 -18.42 10.12
C GLU A 117 -4.98 -17.89 11.50
N LEU A 118 -4.44 -16.73 11.88
CA LEU A 118 -4.67 -16.14 13.20
C LEU A 118 -6.12 -15.68 13.42
N THR A 119 -6.81 -15.33 12.37
CA THR A 119 -8.20 -14.84 12.45
C THR A 119 -9.25 -15.89 12.12
N GLY A 120 -8.84 -17.11 11.76
CA GLY A 120 -9.75 -18.16 11.34
C GLY A 120 -10.33 -17.99 9.92
N HIS A 121 -9.73 -17.14 9.08
CA HIS A 121 -10.17 -16.83 7.72
C HIS A 121 -9.21 -17.38 6.66
N ARG A 122 -8.70 -18.59 6.88
CA ARG A 122 -7.74 -19.27 6.00
C ARG A 122 -8.26 -19.43 4.57
N LEU A 123 -9.53 -19.81 4.42
CA LEU A 123 -10.13 -20.00 3.09
C LEU A 123 -10.20 -18.69 2.31
N GLN A 124 -10.60 -17.62 2.96
CA GLN A 124 -10.67 -16.28 2.36
C GLN A 124 -9.27 -15.77 1.99
N ALA A 125 -8.26 -16.06 2.82
CA ALA A 125 -6.87 -15.69 2.53
C ALA A 125 -6.36 -16.42 1.27
N GLU A 126 -6.55 -17.72 1.14
CA GLU A 126 -6.17 -18.47 -0.06
C GLU A 126 -6.98 -18.04 -1.29
N GLN A 127 -8.25 -17.72 -1.12
CA GLN A 127 -9.07 -17.17 -2.19
C GLN A 127 -8.50 -15.83 -2.69
N LEU A 128 -8.18 -14.91 -1.80
CA LEU A 128 -7.58 -13.61 -2.15
C LEU A 128 -6.27 -13.79 -2.93
N ILE A 129 -5.41 -14.72 -2.50
CA ILE A 129 -4.15 -15.03 -3.18
C ILE A 129 -4.42 -15.55 -4.60
N ASN A 130 -5.33 -16.51 -4.74
CA ASN A 130 -5.66 -17.11 -6.03
C ASN A 130 -6.31 -16.10 -6.99
N GLU A 131 -7.23 -15.27 -6.50
CA GLU A 131 -7.86 -14.20 -7.27
C GLU A 131 -6.82 -13.16 -7.73
N THR A 132 -5.84 -12.86 -6.88
CA THR A 132 -4.75 -11.93 -7.24
C THR A 132 -3.89 -12.51 -8.36
N HIS A 133 -3.51 -13.77 -8.28
CA HIS A 133 -2.76 -14.44 -9.36
C HIS A 133 -3.55 -14.45 -10.67
N ALA A 134 -4.82 -14.84 -10.63
CA ALA A 134 -5.68 -14.86 -11.82
C ALA A 134 -5.86 -13.47 -12.43
N LEU A 135 -5.96 -12.43 -11.60
CA LEU A 135 -6.03 -11.05 -12.07
C LEU A 135 -4.74 -10.64 -12.79
N MET A 136 -3.57 -10.94 -12.20
CA MET A 136 -2.28 -10.62 -12.83
C MET A 136 -2.14 -11.31 -14.20
N ASP A 137 -2.50 -12.59 -14.28
CA ASP A 137 -2.49 -13.34 -15.53
C ASP A 137 -3.42 -12.73 -16.59
N THR A 138 -4.63 -12.36 -16.19
CA THR A 138 -5.60 -11.71 -17.09
C THR A 138 -5.10 -10.36 -17.58
N LEU A 139 -4.59 -9.53 -16.68
CA LEU A 139 -4.13 -8.19 -17.02
C LEU A 139 -2.88 -8.22 -17.90
N SER A 140 -1.96 -9.15 -17.67
CA SER A 140 -0.75 -9.30 -18.49
C SER A 140 -1.07 -9.59 -19.96
N GLN A 141 -2.17 -10.28 -20.24
CA GLN A 141 -2.62 -10.59 -21.59
C GLN A 141 -3.27 -9.39 -22.31
N GLN A 142 -3.61 -8.35 -21.60
CA GLN A 142 -4.33 -7.18 -22.10
C GLN A 142 -3.40 -5.99 -22.41
N LEU A 143 -2.12 -6.13 -22.11
CA LEU A 143 -1.16 -5.04 -22.22
C LEU A 143 -0.56 -4.96 -23.62
N PRO A 144 -0.49 -3.74 -24.20
CA PRO A 144 0.38 -3.48 -25.35
C PRO A 144 1.85 -3.49 -24.90
N ASP A 145 2.75 -3.54 -25.87
CA ASP A 145 4.16 -3.24 -25.61
C ASP A 145 4.27 -1.84 -25.00
N ALA A 146 4.91 -1.73 -23.87
CA ALA A 146 5.10 -0.47 -23.16
C ALA A 146 6.59 -0.21 -22.91
N PRO A 147 7.04 1.05 -23.02
CA PRO A 147 8.39 1.41 -22.61
C PRO A 147 8.56 1.16 -21.11
N PRO A 148 9.79 1.11 -20.59
CA PRO A 148 10.03 1.01 -19.16
C PRO A 148 9.28 2.10 -18.39
N LEU A 149 8.78 1.78 -17.22
CA LEU A 149 7.99 2.66 -16.37
C LEU A 149 8.85 3.16 -15.19
N LEU A 150 8.60 4.39 -14.80
CA LEU A 150 9.23 5.01 -13.64
C LEU A 150 8.12 5.46 -12.68
N MET A 151 7.91 4.72 -11.58
CA MET A 151 6.84 4.98 -10.63
C MET A 151 7.31 5.96 -9.58
N VAL A 152 6.60 7.07 -9.43
CA VAL A 152 6.94 8.14 -8.49
C VAL A 152 5.74 8.58 -7.64
N GLN A 153 6.04 9.05 -6.43
CA GLN A 153 5.12 9.82 -5.60
C GLN A 153 5.79 11.11 -5.17
N PHE A 154 5.08 12.23 -5.32
CA PHE A 154 5.59 13.52 -4.89
C PHE A 154 5.59 13.65 -3.37
N MET A 155 6.70 14.08 -2.80
CA MET A 155 6.80 14.50 -1.41
C MET A 155 6.64 16.02 -1.26
N ASP A 156 7.16 16.74 -2.21
CA ASP A 156 7.01 18.18 -2.41
C ASP A 156 7.26 18.50 -3.91
N ALA A 157 7.31 19.78 -4.27
CA ALA A 157 7.54 20.20 -5.66
C ALA A 157 8.96 19.92 -6.19
N ARG A 158 9.89 19.49 -5.34
CA ARG A 158 11.29 19.22 -5.69
C ARG A 158 11.70 17.78 -5.52
N HIS A 159 10.99 17.01 -4.69
CA HIS A 159 11.39 15.68 -4.28
C HIS A 159 10.29 14.67 -4.55
N VAL A 160 10.72 13.52 -5.05
CA VAL A 160 9.87 12.36 -5.30
C VAL A 160 10.44 11.13 -4.62
N ARG A 161 9.57 10.21 -4.22
CA ARG A 161 9.93 8.82 -4.01
C ARG A 161 9.91 8.14 -5.36
N VAL A 162 10.99 7.47 -5.73
CA VAL A 162 11.04 6.59 -6.90
C VAL A 162 11.10 5.15 -6.42
N PHE A 163 10.22 4.31 -6.93
CA PHE A 163 10.07 2.93 -6.47
C PHE A 163 10.91 1.98 -7.30
N GLY A 164 11.72 1.18 -6.62
CA GLY A 164 12.67 0.24 -7.20
C GLY A 164 12.26 -1.21 -7.11
N ASP A 165 13.23 -2.10 -7.26
CA ASP A 165 13.05 -3.54 -7.43
C ASP A 165 12.39 -4.26 -6.25
N ASN A 166 12.56 -3.76 -5.03
CA ASN A 166 11.97 -4.32 -3.81
C ASN A 166 10.65 -3.64 -3.38
N SER A 167 10.02 -2.86 -4.26
CA SER A 167 8.74 -2.21 -3.99
C SER A 167 7.53 -3.07 -4.35
N LEU A 168 6.37 -2.73 -3.78
CA LEU A 168 5.09 -3.31 -4.18
C LEU A 168 4.82 -3.08 -5.67
N TYR A 169 5.07 -1.88 -6.16
CA TYR A 169 4.81 -1.55 -7.56
C TYR A 169 5.65 -2.40 -8.51
N ASN A 170 6.93 -2.59 -8.20
CA ASN A 170 7.77 -3.47 -9.01
C ASN A 170 7.33 -4.93 -8.96
N ALA A 171 6.91 -5.41 -7.80
CA ALA A 171 6.39 -6.78 -7.66
C ALA A 171 5.19 -7.03 -8.58
N VAL A 172 4.33 -6.01 -8.77
CA VAL A 172 3.23 -6.06 -9.73
C VAL A 172 3.73 -5.99 -11.17
N LEU A 173 4.65 -5.06 -11.49
CA LEU A 173 5.20 -4.94 -12.85
C LEU A 173 5.78 -6.26 -13.35
N GLU A 174 6.56 -6.96 -12.53
CA GLU A 174 7.10 -8.27 -12.87
C GLU A 174 6.01 -9.30 -13.19
N ARG A 175 4.91 -9.28 -12.45
CA ARG A 175 3.78 -10.20 -12.63
C ARG A 175 2.96 -9.95 -13.89
N ILE A 176 2.96 -8.73 -14.38
CA ILE A 176 2.25 -8.37 -15.61
C ILE A 176 3.20 -8.10 -16.79
N ASN A 177 4.45 -8.55 -16.70
CA ASN A 177 5.47 -8.46 -17.74
C ASN A 177 5.81 -7.03 -18.18
N LEU A 178 5.84 -6.10 -17.25
CA LEU A 178 6.31 -4.73 -17.46
C LEU A 178 7.68 -4.53 -16.82
N THR A 179 8.42 -3.54 -17.30
CA THR A 179 9.77 -3.25 -16.84
C THR A 179 9.81 -1.97 -16.01
N ASN A 180 10.49 -2.04 -14.86
CA ASN A 180 10.81 -0.87 -14.06
C ASN A 180 12.08 -0.21 -14.60
N ALA A 181 12.02 1.09 -14.88
CA ALA A 181 13.18 1.84 -15.36
C ALA A 181 14.20 2.16 -14.25
N TRP A 182 13.78 2.21 -12.98
CA TRP A 182 14.67 2.55 -11.88
C TRP A 182 15.64 1.42 -11.59
N ASP A 183 16.92 1.67 -11.75
CA ASP A 183 18.02 0.71 -11.65
C ASP A 183 19.00 1.01 -10.49
N ARG A 184 18.65 1.98 -9.63
CA ARG A 184 19.46 2.40 -8.49
C ARG A 184 18.99 1.77 -7.19
N PRO A 185 19.88 1.67 -6.17
CA PRO A 185 19.51 1.15 -4.86
C PRO A 185 18.34 1.90 -4.23
N THR A 186 17.54 1.19 -3.46
CA THR A 186 16.42 1.70 -2.69
C THR A 186 16.54 1.30 -1.22
N ASN A 187 15.75 1.94 -0.36
CA ASN A 187 15.67 1.56 1.05
C ASN A 187 14.84 0.28 1.25
N ALA A 188 14.73 -0.17 2.50
CA ALA A 188 13.95 -1.35 2.85
C ALA A 188 12.47 -1.27 2.46
N TRP A 189 11.92 -0.06 2.30
CA TRP A 189 10.55 0.21 1.89
C TRP A 189 10.35 0.17 0.37
N GLY A 190 11.42 0.02 -0.40
CA GLY A 190 11.38 -0.09 -1.84
C GLY A 190 11.44 1.23 -2.60
N PHE A 191 11.87 2.33 -1.99
CA PHE A 191 12.00 3.61 -2.69
C PHE A 191 13.32 4.32 -2.41
N SER A 192 13.67 5.23 -3.30
CA SER A 192 14.67 6.27 -3.10
C SER A 192 13.99 7.63 -3.08
N LEU A 193 14.38 8.48 -2.14
CA LEU A 193 13.97 9.89 -2.12
C LEU A 193 15.00 10.70 -2.90
N VAL A 194 14.58 11.29 -4.02
CA VAL A 194 15.47 12.03 -4.93
C VAL A 194 14.84 13.36 -5.37
N GLY A 195 15.67 14.26 -5.84
CA GLY A 195 15.20 15.45 -6.55
C GLY A 195 14.62 15.08 -7.92
N ILE A 196 13.68 15.88 -8.44
CA ILE A 196 13.07 15.64 -9.75
C ILE A 196 14.10 15.68 -10.90
N GLU A 197 15.27 16.29 -10.71
CA GLU A 197 16.36 16.26 -11.68
C GLU A 197 16.90 14.86 -11.96
N ALA A 198 16.81 13.94 -10.99
CA ALA A 198 17.21 12.55 -11.21
C ALA A 198 16.39 11.82 -12.27
N LEU A 199 15.17 12.29 -12.56
CA LEU A 199 14.30 11.72 -13.57
C LEU A 199 14.80 11.97 -15.00
N TYR A 200 15.70 12.95 -15.19
CA TYR A 200 16.34 13.20 -16.49
C TYR A 200 17.23 12.06 -16.98
N ASP A 201 17.70 11.23 -16.08
CA ASP A 201 18.54 10.08 -16.42
C ASP A 201 17.75 8.94 -17.09
N TYR A 202 16.42 9.06 -17.15
CA TYR A 202 15.50 8.05 -17.71
C TYR A 202 14.63 8.64 -18.84
N PRO A 203 15.23 9.17 -19.93
CA PRO A 203 14.49 9.92 -20.95
C PRO A 203 13.49 9.08 -21.74
N GLU A 204 13.69 7.76 -21.82
CA GLU A 204 12.82 6.85 -22.56
C GLU A 204 11.68 6.29 -21.73
N ALA A 205 11.72 6.47 -20.39
CA ALA A 205 10.70 5.94 -19.50
C ALA A 205 9.38 6.69 -19.59
N THR A 206 8.29 5.97 -19.45
CA THR A 206 7.00 6.58 -19.11
C THR A 206 6.96 6.84 -17.61
N LEU A 207 6.73 8.10 -17.24
CA LEU A 207 6.62 8.51 -15.85
C LEU A 207 5.20 8.22 -15.36
N VAL A 208 5.11 7.46 -14.27
CA VAL A 208 3.84 7.11 -13.62
C VAL A 208 3.78 7.81 -12.27
N VAL A 209 2.95 8.83 -12.17
CA VAL A 209 2.71 9.56 -10.92
C VAL A 209 1.54 8.92 -10.19
N VAL A 210 1.80 8.38 -9.00
CA VAL A 210 0.77 7.81 -8.13
C VAL A 210 0.35 8.87 -7.12
N GLU A 211 -0.94 9.19 -7.09
CA GLU A 211 -1.51 10.15 -6.16
C GLU A 211 -1.53 9.60 -4.71
N PRO A 212 -1.71 10.44 -3.68
CA PRO A 212 -2.00 11.87 -3.77
C PRO A 212 -0.76 12.72 -4.06
N VAL A 213 -0.97 13.84 -4.76
CA VAL A 213 0.02 14.89 -4.94
C VAL A 213 -0.20 15.94 -3.85
N PRO A 214 0.83 16.33 -3.08
CA PRO A 214 0.66 17.32 -2.01
C PRO A 214 0.10 18.66 -2.52
N ALA A 215 -0.67 19.34 -1.69
CA ALA A 215 -1.30 20.61 -2.05
C ALA A 215 -0.25 21.64 -2.53
N GLY A 216 -0.56 22.34 -3.63
CA GLY A 216 0.30 23.37 -4.23
C GLY A 216 1.45 22.85 -5.09
N VAL A 217 1.72 21.55 -5.09
CA VAL A 217 2.79 20.97 -5.92
C VAL A 217 2.47 21.12 -7.41
N GLU A 218 1.27 20.87 -7.84
CA GLU A 218 0.89 20.98 -9.26
C GLU A 218 1.05 22.41 -9.79
N ASP A 219 0.61 23.41 -9.02
CA ASP A 219 0.77 24.82 -9.38
C ASP A 219 2.23 25.23 -9.49
N THR A 220 3.08 24.68 -8.63
CA THR A 220 4.54 24.91 -8.66
C THR A 220 5.17 24.23 -9.87
N LEU A 221 4.81 22.97 -10.16
CA LEU A 221 5.31 22.22 -11.32
C LEU A 221 4.90 22.86 -12.64
N ALA A 222 3.68 23.41 -12.73
CA ALA A 222 3.20 24.11 -13.92
C ALA A 222 4.04 25.32 -14.27
N LYS A 223 4.75 25.91 -13.32
CA LYS A 223 5.65 27.07 -13.47
C LYS A 223 7.14 26.68 -13.49
N SER A 224 7.45 25.40 -13.29
CA SER A 224 8.82 24.89 -13.21
C SER A 224 9.36 24.53 -14.59
N GLY A 225 10.37 25.26 -15.05
CA GLY A 225 11.07 24.90 -16.29
C GLY A 225 11.72 23.52 -16.22
N LEU A 226 12.23 23.14 -15.04
CA LEU A 226 12.81 21.82 -14.81
C LEU A 226 11.78 20.70 -15.07
N TRP A 227 10.56 20.84 -14.55
CA TRP A 227 9.49 19.88 -14.78
C TRP A 227 9.00 19.88 -16.22
N GLN A 228 8.74 21.07 -16.79
CA GLN A 228 8.20 21.22 -18.14
C GLN A 228 9.12 20.67 -19.24
N HIS A 229 10.43 20.70 -19.03
CA HIS A 229 11.42 20.19 -19.98
C HIS A 229 11.85 18.75 -19.69
N LEU A 230 11.32 18.12 -18.64
CA LEU A 230 11.59 16.71 -18.37
C LEU A 230 11.13 15.87 -19.59
N PRO A 231 11.97 14.97 -20.15
CA PRO A 231 11.65 14.22 -21.37
C PRO A 231 10.28 13.53 -21.34
N SER A 232 9.95 12.88 -20.22
CA SER A 232 8.66 12.22 -20.06
C SER A 232 7.47 13.19 -20.11
N VAL A 233 7.62 14.37 -19.52
CA VAL A 233 6.57 15.41 -19.54
C VAL A 233 6.46 16.04 -20.93
N LYS A 234 7.59 16.44 -21.51
CA LYS A 234 7.64 17.07 -22.84
C LYS A 234 7.09 16.17 -23.95
N ASN A 235 7.34 14.87 -23.86
CA ASN A 235 6.93 13.88 -24.86
C ASN A 235 5.58 13.22 -24.55
N ALA A 236 4.81 13.76 -23.62
CA ALA A 236 3.52 13.23 -23.19
C ALA A 236 3.57 11.76 -22.72
N LYS A 237 4.69 11.34 -22.17
CA LYS A 237 4.88 10.02 -21.54
C LYS A 237 4.68 10.12 -20.03
N LEU A 238 3.54 10.65 -19.63
CA LEU A 238 3.15 10.86 -18.24
C LEU A 238 1.80 10.21 -17.99
N LEU A 239 1.74 9.28 -17.04
CA LEU A 239 0.52 8.69 -16.55
C LEU A 239 0.26 9.15 -15.11
N ARG A 240 -1.01 9.29 -14.77
CA ARG A 240 -1.48 9.55 -13.42
C ARG A 240 -2.35 8.42 -12.96
N LEU A 241 -2.08 7.90 -11.77
CA LEU A 241 -2.91 6.91 -11.12
C LEU A 241 -3.55 7.51 -9.87
N PRO A 242 -4.79 7.13 -9.56
CA PRO A 242 -5.40 7.47 -8.28
C PRO A 242 -4.58 6.89 -7.13
N PRO A 243 -4.85 7.28 -5.87
CA PRO A 243 -4.11 6.77 -4.73
C PRO A 243 -4.12 5.25 -4.67
N VAL A 244 -2.93 4.69 -4.54
CA VAL A 244 -2.68 3.27 -4.26
C VAL A 244 -1.62 3.21 -3.18
N TRP A 245 -1.90 2.46 -2.09
CA TRP A 245 -0.97 2.37 -0.98
C TRP A 245 0.35 1.72 -1.42
N SER A 246 1.40 2.50 -1.43
CA SER A 246 2.73 2.08 -1.91
C SER A 246 3.40 1.02 -1.02
N PHE A 247 2.96 0.91 0.22
CA PHE A 247 3.43 -0.07 1.20
C PHE A 247 2.35 -1.09 1.54
N GLY A 248 1.45 -1.35 0.60
CA GLY A 248 0.31 -2.24 0.75
C GLY A 248 0.65 -3.71 0.60
N ALA A 249 -0.39 -4.52 0.63
CA ALA A 249 -0.35 -5.97 0.40
C ALA A 249 -1.16 -6.34 -0.86
N LEU A 250 -1.79 -7.52 -0.89
CA LEU A 250 -2.51 -7.99 -2.08
C LEU A 250 -3.64 -7.05 -2.56
N PRO A 251 -4.46 -6.43 -1.68
CA PRO A 251 -5.46 -5.47 -2.15
C PRO A 251 -4.87 -4.29 -2.91
N SER A 252 -3.80 -3.69 -2.38
CA SER A 252 -3.08 -2.61 -3.07
C SER A 252 -2.39 -3.08 -4.35
N ALA A 253 -1.85 -4.29 -4.37
CA ALA A 253 -1.28 -4.88 -5.58
C ALA A 253 -2.34 -5.03 -6.69
N GLN A 254 -3.54 -5.53 -6.37
CA GLN A 254 -4.64 -5.62 -7.31
C GLN A 254 -5.08 -4.26 -7.83
N ARG A 255 -5.23 -3.28 -6.93
CA ARG A 255 -5.62 -1.92 -7.29
C ARG A 255 -4.59 -1.27 -8.22
N PHE A 256 -3.30 -1.35 -7.85
CA PHE A 256 -2.22 -0.81 -8.70
C PHE A 256 -2.23 -1.44 -10.09
N ALA A 257 -2.35 -2.75 -10.19
CA ALA A 257 -2.38 -3.46 -11.46
C ALA A 257 -3.55 -3.01 -12.34
N ARG A 258 -4.77 -2.91 -11.78
CA ARG A 258 -5.96 -2.46 -12.53
C ARG A 258 -5.82 -1.03 -13.01
N GLU A 259 -5.41 -0.12 -12.14
CA GLU A 259 -5.26 1.30 -12.46
C GLU A 259 -4.17 1.53 -13.51
N LEU A 260 -3.02 0.86 -13.36
CA LEU A 260 -1.93 0.97 -14.30
C LEU A 260 -2.32 0.43 -15.69
N VAL A 261 -2.89 -0.75 -15.76
CA VAL A 261 -3.32 -1.35 -17.04
C VAL A 261 -4.40 -0.50 -17.71
N SER A 262 -5.34 0.04 -16.94
CA SER A 262 -6.34 0.97 -17.45
C SER A 262 -5.70 2.24 -18.04
N ALA A 263 -4.69 2.80 -17.37
CA ALA A 263 -3.98 3.99 -17.84
C ALA A 263 -3.08 3.75 -19.05
N LEU A 264 -2.56 2.53 -19.23
CA LEU A 264 -1.72 2.15 -20.36
C LEU A 264 -2.51 1.81 -21.64
N ARG A 265 -3.80 1.56 -21.51
CA ARG A 265 -4.66 1.32 -22.66
C ARG A 265 -4.98 2.64 -23.38
N PRO A 266 -5.01 2.65 -24.71
CA PRO A 266 -5.43 3.81 -25.50
C PRO A 266 -6.90 4.14 -25.34
#